data_68a0e5e1440d8b11bd52e1609fe51220
#
_entry.id   68a0e5e1440d8b11bd52e1609fe51220
#
_cell.length_a   1.000
_cell.length_b   1.000
_cell.length_c   1.000
_cell.angle_alpha   90.00
_cell.angle_beta   90.00
_cell.angle_gamma   90.00
#
_symmetry.space_group_name_H-M   'P 1'
#
loop_
_entity.id
_entity.type
_entity.pdbx_description
1 polymer ?
#
loop_
_entity_poly.entity_id
_entity_poly.type
_entity_poly.pdbx_seq_one_letter_code
_entity_poly.pdbx_strand_id
1 'polypeptide(L)'
;MQIKANGIRMNYELSGKKDAPVVLLSHSLSSNLLMWNPQMDALSPYFQVLRYDTRGHGGTDAPSGPYTLELLAEDIIGLLDALDMDRVHFVGLSMGGMIGQCLALNHPHRLKSLVLCDTASIV
;
A
#
# COMPACT_ATOMS: atom_id res chain seq x y z
N MET A 1 -12.18 2.50 -6.23
CA MET A 1 -12.11 3.97 -6.41
C MET A 1 -10.77 4.34 -7.03
N GLN A 2 -10.69 5.46 -7.69
CA GLN A 2 -9.44 5.91 -8.31
C GLN A 2 -9.12 7.32 -7.87
N ILE A 3 -7.81 7.59 -7.70
CA ILE A 3 -7.31 8.90 -7.30
C ILE A 3 -5.98 9.16 -8.01
N LYS A 4 -5.72 10.42 -8.33
CA LYS A 4 -4.43 10.80 -8.89
C LYS A 4 -3.41 10.97 -7.77
N ALA A 5 -2.31 10.23 -7.86
CA ALA A 5 -1.25 10.25 -6.86
C ALA A 5 0.09 9.98 -7.55
N ASN A 6 1.10 10.75 -7.22
CA ASN A 6 2.44 10.63 -7.81
C ASN A 6 2.43 10.58 -9.35
N GLY A 7 1.55 11.40 -9.97
CA GLY A 7 1.48 11.53 -11.43
C GLY A 7 0.75 10.41 -12.17
N ILE A 8 0.19 9.44 -11.47
CA ILE A 8 -0.58 8.34 -12.06
C ILE A 8 -1.96 8.23 -11.41
N ARG A 9 -2.86 7.49 -12.07
CA ARG A 9 -4.15 7.14 -11.51
C ARG A 9 -4.01 5.83 -10.77
N MET A 10 -4.27 5.85 -9.46
CA MET A 10 -4.18 4.67 -8.60
C MET A 10 -5.56 4.18 -8.21
N ASN A 11 -5.76 2.87 -8.32
CA ASN A 11 -6.97 2.20 -7.86
C ASN A 11 -6.79 1.79 -6.40
N TYR A 12 -7.78 2.10 -5.57
CA TYR A 12 -7.74 1.77 -4.15
C TYR A 12 -9.15 1.51 -3.62
N GLU A 13 -9.19 0.86 -2.47
CA GLU A 13 -10.40 0.64 -1.69
C GLU A 13 -10.15 1.09 -0.25
N LEU A 14 -11.03 1.89 0.29
CA LEU A 14 -10.99 2.33 1.68
C LEU A 14 -12.26 1.87 2.36
N SER A 15 -12.12 1.03 3.38
CA SER A 15 -13.27 0.42 4.06
C SER A 15 -12.94 0.18 5.54
N GLY A 16 -13.85 -0.46 6.26
CA GLY A 16 -13.67 -0.77 7.66
C GLY A 16 -14.16 0.33 8.58
N LYS A 17 -13.63 0.35 9.81
CA LYS A 17 -14.10 1.23 10.87
C LYS A 17 -13.61 2.65 10.63
N LYS A 18 -14.55 3.56 10.37
CA LYS A 18 -14.26 4.97 10.16
C LYS A 18 -13.63 5.58 11.41
N ASP A 19 -12.65 6.47 11.21
CA ASP A 19 -11.91 7.17 12.25
C ASP A 19 -11.02 6.27 13.13
N ALA A 20 -10.91 4.98 12.78
CA ALA A 20 -9.95 4.08 13.40
C ALA A 20 -8.56 4.24 12.76
N PRO A 21 -7.50 3.73 13.42
CA PRO A 21 -6.18 3.72 12.79
C PRO A 21 -6.21 2.99 11.45
N VAL A 22 -5.43 3.47 10.48
CA VAL A 22 -5.40 2.92 9.13
C VAL A 22 -4.38 1.79 9.04
N VAL A 23 -4.82 0.67 8.46
CA VAL A 23 -3.94 -0.43 8.01
C VAL A 23 -3.90 -0.39 6.49
N LEU A 24 -2.71 -0.23 5.92
CA LEU A 24 -2.49 -0.28 4.48
C LEU A 24 -1.97 -1.66 4.10
N LEU A 25 -2.63 -2.30 3.14
CA LEU A 25 -2.28 -3.64 2.66
C LEU A 25 -1.67 -3.56 1.26
N SER A 26 -0.44 -4.08 1.12
CA SER A 26 0.32 -4.07 -0.13
C SER A 26 0.50 -5.49 -0.67
N HIS A 27 -0.03 -5.73 -1.87
CA HIS A 27 -0.14 -7.07 -2.45
C HIS A 27 1.19 -7.58 -3.06
N SER A 28 1.22 -8.87 -3.37
CA SER A 28 2.36 -9.51 -4.01
C SER A 28 2.41 -9.21 -5.52
N LEU A 29 3.57 -9.51 -6.13
CA LEU A 29 3.77 -9.36 -7.57
C LEU A 29 2.71 -10.18 -8.35
N SER A 30 2.23 -9.61 -9.44
CA SER A 30 1.21 -10.22 -10.32
C SER A 30 -0.12 -10.51 -9.63
N SER A 31 -0.42 -9.78 -8.58
CA SER A 31 -1.69 -9.86 -7.85
C SER A 31 -2.42 -8.51 -7.92
N ASN A 32 -3.33 -8.26 -7.01
CA ASN A 32 -4.04 -6.99 -6.86
C ASN A 32 -4.64 -6.89 -5.47
N LEU A 33 -5.36 -5.81 -5.19
CA LEU A 33 -5.92 -5.55 -3.86
C LEU A 33 -6.93 -6.62 -3.40
N LEU A 34 -7.55 -7.35 -4.31
CA LEU A 34 -8.56 -8.37 -3.97
C LEU A 34 -7.94 -9.58 -3.26
N MET A 35 -6.63 -9.80 -3.35
CA MET A 35 -5.98 -10.89 -2.62
C MET A 35 -6.18 -10.79 -1.10
N TRP A 36 -6.48 -9.59 -0.61
CA TRP A 36 -6.69 -9.32 0.82
C TRP A 36 -8.11 -9.57 1.28
N ASN A 37 -9.03 -9.97 0.38
CA ASN A 37 -10.43 -10.22 0.77
C ASN A 37 -10.57 -11.15 1.98
N PRO A 38 -9.80 -12.26 2.11
CA PRO A 38 -9.92 -13.14 3.27
C PRO A 38 -9.59 -12.48 4.61
N GLN A 39 -8.77 -11.41 4.62
CA GLN A 39 -8.37 -10.73 5.85
C GLN A 39 -9.34 -9.61 6.26
N MET A 40 -10.26 -9.22 5.38
CA MET A 40 -11.09 -8.04 5.61
C MET A 40 -12.01 -8.19 6.81
N ASP A 41 -12.62 -9.37 7.01
CA ASP A 41 -13.52 -9.59 8.14
C ASP A 41 -12.81 -9.49 9.49
N ALA A 42 -11.53 -9.86 9.55
CA ALA A 42 -10.74 -9.76 10.77
C ALA A 42 -10.28 -8.33 11.08
N LEU A 43 -10.01 -7.54 10.05
CA LEU A 43 -9.44 -6.19 10.21
C LEU A 43 -10.49 -5.10 10.28
N SER A 44 -11.54 -5.19 9.48
CA SER A 44 -12.53 -4.13 9.31
C SER A 44 -13.25 -3.69 10.60
N PRO A 45 -13.49 -4.57 11.59
CA PRO A 45 -14.14 -4.13 12.85
C PRO A 45 -13.26 -3.21 13.70
N TYR A 46 -11.94 -3.24 13.51
CA TYR A 46 -10.99 -2.55 14.39
C TYR A 46 -10.21 -1.45 13.71
N PHE A 47 -10.08 -1.51 12.38
CA PHE A 47 -9.24 -0.59 11.61
C PHE A 47 -10.00 -0.02 10.42
N GLN A 48 -9.57 1.14 9.97
CA GLN A 48 -9.84 1.58 8.62
C GLN A 48 -8.81 0.88 7.72
N VAL A 49 -9.27 0.19 6.68
CA VAL A 49 -8.40 -0.64 5.83
C VAL A 49 -8.27 0.00 4.46
N LEU A 50 -7.03 0.34 4.10
CA LEU A 50 -6.67 0.87 2.80
C LEU A 50 -5.98 -0.23 2.00
N ARG A 51 -6.59 -0.61 0.88
CA ARG A 51 -6.01 -1.54 -0.09
C ARG A 51 -5.79 -0.79 -1.39
N TYR A 52 -4.73 -1.09 -2.09
CA TYR A 52 -4.44 -0.44 -3.37
C TYR A 52 -3.84 -1.45 -4.34
N ASP A 53 -3.93 -1.11 -5.64
CA ASP A 53 -3.22 -1.83 -6.69
C ASP A 53 -1.88 -1.14 -6.95
N THR A 54 -0.80 -1.90 -6.91
CA THR A 54 0.54 -1.39 -7.21
C THR A 54 0.62 -0.93 -8.66
N ARG A 55 1.45 0.07 -8.94
CA ARG A 55 1.74 0.54 -10.31
C ARG A 55 1.92 -0.65 -11.25
N GLY A 56 1.22 -0.66 -12.37
CA GLY A 56 1.26 -1.73 -13.35
C GLY A 56 0.39 -2.95 -13.02
N HIS A 57 -0.40 -2.88 -11.94
CA HIS A 57 -1.27 -3.98 -11.51
C HIS A 57 -2.72 -3.51 -11.40
N GLY A 58 -3.64 -4.46 -11.55
CA GLY A 58 -5.07 -4.22 -11.37
C GLY A 58 -5.57 -3.01 -12.13
N GLY A 59 -6.27 -2.10 -11.44
CA GLY A 59 -6.83 -0.88 -12.00
C GLY A 59 -5.93 0.35 -11.95
N THR A 60 -4.69 0.22 -11.46
CA THR A 60 -3.73 1.31 -11.42
C THR A 60 -2.99 1.44 -12.75
N ASP A 61 -2.67 2.66 -13.14
CA ASP A 61 -1.94 2.95 -14.38
C ASP A 61 -0.63 2.14 -14.46
N ALA A 62 -0.27 1.77 -15.70
CA ALA A 62 0.93 1.02 -16.01
C ALA A 62 1.79 1.79 -17.02
N PRO A 63 2.35 2.96 -16.64
CA PRO A 63 3.19 3.73 -17.56
C PRO A 63 4.50 2.99 -17.87
N SER A 64 5.14 3.37 -18.97
CA SER A 64 6.44 2.83 -19.35
C SER A 64 7.50 3.16 -18.31
N GLY A 65 8.54 2.39 -18.28
CA GLY A 65 9.72 2.70 -17.52
C GLY A 65 10.23 1.52 -16.74
N PRO A 66 11.39 1.62 -16.10
CA PRO A 66 11.70 0.69 -15.04
C PRO A 66 10.90 1.05 -13.79
N TYR A 67 10.41 0.03 -13.09
CA TYR A 67 9.76 0.21 -11.79
C TYR A 67 10.77 -0.16 -10.70
N THR A 68 11.21 0.83 -9.95
CA THR A 68 12.11 0.60 -8.82
C THR A 68 11.30 0.52 -7.53
N LEU A 69 11.86 -0.08 -6.48
CA LEU A 69 11.22 -0.10 -5.17
C LEU A 69 11.02 1.31 -4.63
N GLU A 70 11.96 2.21 -4.89
CA GLU A 70 11.86 3.61 -4.52
C GLU A 70 10.66 4.28 -5.18
N LEU A 71 10.44 4.03 -6.46
CA LEU A 71 9.29 4.56 -7.19
C LEU A 71 7.98 4.03 -6.63
N LEU A 72 7.92 2.72 -6.36
CA LEU A 72 6.72 2.09 -5.81
C LEU A 72 6.43 2.61 -4.39
N ALA A 73 7.45 2.88 -3.60
CA ALA A 73 7.31 3.51 -2.29
C ALA A 73 6.81 4.96 -2.42
N GLU A 74 7.31 5.73 -3.37
CA GLU A 74 6.84 7.09 -3.63
C GLU A 74 5.38 7.11 -4.07
N ASP A 75 4.91 6.10 -4.80
CA ASP A 75 3.49 5.98 -5.13
C ASP A 75 2.63 5.87 -3.87
N ILE A 76 3.09 5.13 -2.87
CA ILE A 76 2.38 5.00 -1.59
C ILE A 76 2.35 6.34 -0.85
N ILE A 77 3.47 7.05 -0.80
CA ILE A 77 3.51 8.38 -0.18
C ILE A 77 2.51 9.32 -0.89
N GLY A 78 2.49 9.30 -2.22
CA GLY A 78 1.52 10.07 -3.00
C GLY A 78 0.08 9.69 -2.68
N LEU A 79 -0.20 8.40 -2.52
CA LEU A 79 -1.54 7.92 -2.15
C LEU A 79 -1.95 8.41 -0.76
N LEU A 80 -1.07 8.30 0.22
CA LEU A 80 -1.33 8.79 1.57
C LEU A 80 -1.58 10.29 1.59
N ASP A 81 -0.79 11.06 0.85
CA ASP A 81 -0.95 12.50 0.75
C ASP A 81 -2.27 12.86 0.08
N ALA A 82 -2.63 12.16 -1.00
CA ALA A 82 -3.89 12.39 -1.71
C ALA A 82 -5.12 12.06 -0.86
N LEU A 83 -5.01 11.10 0.05
CA LEU A 83 -6.07 10.72 0.98
C LEU A 83 -5.99 11.45 2.32
N ASP A 84 -5.04 12.37 2.47
CA ASP A 84 -4.83 13.16 3.68
C ASP A 84 -4.58 12.28 4.92
N MET A 85 -3.75 11.25 4.73
CA MET A 85 -3.34 10.32 5.79
C MET A 85 -1.89 10.57 6.17
N ASP A 86 -1.63 10.78 7.47
CA ASP A 86 -0.29 11.08 7.96
C ASP A 86 0.54 9.80 8.16
N ARG A 87 0.04 8.88 8.99
CA ARG A 87 0.76 7.67 9.38
C ARG A 87 -0.17 6.46 9.33
N VAL A 88 0.39 5.33 8.91
CA VAL A 88 -0.39 4.08 8.78
C VAL A 88 0.38 2.90 9.35
N HIS A 89 -0.36 1.85 9.73
CA HIS A 89 0.19 0.52 9.88
C HIS A 89 0.30 -0.10 8.50
N PHE A 90 1.47 -0.63 8.15
CA PHE A 90 1.71 -1.18 6.82
C PHE A 90 1.88 -2.69 6.90
N VAL A 91 1.14 -3.43 6.08
CA VAL A 91 1.28 -4.89 5.94
C VAL A 91 1.59 -5.20 4.49
N GLY A 92 2.73 -5.82 4.24
CA GLY A 92 3.15 -6.15 2.88
C GLY A 92 3.48 -7.62 2.71
N LEU A 93 2.99 -8.21 1.62
CA LEU A 93 3.26 -9.60 1.25
C LEU A 93 4.24 -9.63 0.07
N SER A 94 5.34 -10.35 0.20
CA SER A 94 6.35 -10.54 -0.84
C SER A 94 6.85 -9.20 -1.39
N MET A 95 6.54 -8.83 -2.63
CA MET A 95 6.88 -7.52 -3.21
C MET A 95 6.36 -6.37 -2.33
N GLY A 96 5.14 -6.48 -1.80
CA GLY A 96 4.59 -5.47 -0.90
C GLY A 96 5.43 -5.28 0.36
N GLY A 97 6.03 -6.36 0.87
CA GLY A 97 6.96 -6.29 2.00
C GLY A 97 8.27 -5.59 1.64
N MET A 98 8.77 -5.79 0.44
CA MET A 98 9.96 -5.07 -0.05
C MET A 98 9.69 -3.57 -0.18
N ILE A 99 8.53 -3.20 -0.68
CA ILE A 99 8.09 -1.80 -0.76
C ILE A 99 8.00 -1.19 0.65
N GLY A 100 7.44 -1.93 1.60
CA GLY A 100 7.34 -1.49 3.00
C GLY A 100 8.70 -1.26 3.65
N GLN A 101 9.70 -2.09 3.36
CA GLN A 101 11.07 -1.88 3.84
C GLN A 101 11.65 -0.59 3.27
N CYS A 102 11.42 -0.33 1.99
CA CYS A 102 11.87 0.91 1.34
C CYS A 102 11.20 2.13 1.99
N LEU A 103 9.91 2.05 2.29
CA LEU A 103 9.19 3.11 3.03
C LEU A 103 9.81 3.35 4.41
N ALA A 104 10.11 2.27 5.13
CA ALA A 104 10.68 2.38 6.47
C ALA A 104 12.07 3.03 6.47
N LEU A 105 12.86 2.78 5.43
CA LEU A 105 14.18 3.36 5.29
C LEU A 105 14.13 4.84 4.89
N ASN A 106 13.22 5.22 4.01
CA ASN A 106 13.19 6.56 3.41
C ASN A 106 12.12 7.48 4.01
N HIS A 107 11.02 6.92 4.53
CA HIS A 107 9.89 7.67 5.08
C HIS A 107 9.39 7.06 6.40
N PRO A 108 10.27 6.84 7.39
CA PRO A 108 9.86 6.16 8.63
C PRO A 108 8.78 6.89 9.39
N HIS A 109 8.68 8.20 9.25
CA HIS A 109 7.69 9.03 9.93
C HIS A 109 6.26 8.84 9.40
N ARG A 110 6.09 8.16 8.27
CA ARG A 110 4.77 7.86 7.70
C ARG A 110 4.23 6.50 8.14
N LEU A 111 5.01 5.73 8.89
CA LEU A 111 4.63 4.39 9.37
C LEU A 111 4.46 4.40 10.89
N LYS A 112 3.37 3.80 11.37
CA LYS A 112 3.17 3.45 12.77
C LYS A 112 3.78 2.09 13.10
N SER A 113 3.67 1.15 12.17
CA SER A 113 4.25 -0.19 12.27
C SER A 113 4.43 -0.78 10.88
N LEU A 114 5.24 -1.83 10.79
CA LEU A 114 5.52 -2.54 9.54
C LEU A 114 5.44 -4.04 9.82
N VAL A 115 4.55 -4.72 9.08
CA VAL A 115 4.41 -6.18 9.13
C VAL A 115 4.85 -6.74 7.78
N LEU A 116 5.83 -7.62 7.81
CA LEU A 116 6.43 -8.23 6.63
C LEU A 116 6.04 -9.69 6.54
N CYS A 117 5.40 -10.08 5.44
CA CYS A 117 4.93 -11.44 5.21
C CYS A 117 5.64 -12.03 3.98
N ASP A 118 6.28 -13.18 4.16
CA ASP A 118 6.91 -13.95 3.08
C ASP A 118 7.69 -13.05 2.10
N THR A 119 8.59 -12.22 2.64
CA THR A 119 9.33 -11.24 1.87
C THR A 119 10.84 -11.41 2.06
N ALA A 120 11.61 -10.70 1.24
CA ALA A 120 13.06 -10.71 1.28
C ALA A 120 13.61 -9.37 1.75
N SER A 121 14.83 -9.40 2.28
CA SER A 121 15.56 -8.18 2.61
C SER A 121 15.95 -7.43 1.34
N ILE A 122 15.88 -6.11 1.38
CA ILE A 122 16.24 -5.21 0.27
C ILE A 122 17.67 -4.66 0.42
N VAL A 123 18.57 -5.46 0.83
CA VAL A 123 19.97 -5.01 0.99
C VAL A 123 20.62 -4.67 -0.33
#